data_544f0b3d4934cd6059af64478d2e9d6c
#
_entry.id   544f0b3d4934cd6059af64478d2e9d6c
#
_cell.length_a   1.000
_cell.length_b   1.000
_cell.length_c   1.000
_cell.angle_alpha   90.00
_cell.angle_beta   90.00
_cell.angle_gamma   90.00
#
_symmetry.space_group_name_H-M   'P 1'
#
loop_
_entity.id
_entity.type
_entity.pdbx_description
1 polymer ?
#
loop_
_entity_poly.entity_id
_entity_poly.type
_entity_poly.pdbx_seq_one_letter_code
_entity_poly.pdbx_strand_id
1 'polypeptide(L)'
;MKLYALCDQDMLDKNGLSIDEFVDIAKKQNAEIIQYRNKNGDISFIKQQLIAIRRQYEGFVIVNDAYELVEYCDGVHVGQEDLLKIDSDPYKAVAILRSVIKEDKILGISTHNEEEVLDANRMDINYIGLGAYRETSTKTDIQTMLGDNLDKIASKSKHLVAAIGGVRLDDRFENVTYHVIGSGLLP
;
A
#
# COMPACT_ATOMS: atom_id res chain seq x y z
N MET A 1 -5.75 -12.91 -9.92
CA MET A 1 -5.74 -11.50 -9.48
C MET A 1 -6.25 -11.43 -8.06
N LYS A 2 -5.51 -10.77 -7.17
CA LYS A 2 -5.88 -10.52 -5.79
C LYS A 2 -6.11 -9.02 -5.60
N LEU A 3 -7.18 -8.65 -4.93
CA LEU A 3 -7.52 -7.24 -4.72
C LEU A 3 -6.91 -6.73 -3.41
N TYR A 4 -6.29 -5.57 -3.50
CA TYR A 4 -5.75 -4.79 -2.41
C TYR A 4 -6.47 -3.43 -2.39
N ALA A 5 -7.38 -3.23 -1.46
CA ALA A 5 -8.20 -2.02 -1.36
C ALA A 5 -7.42 -0.91 -0.65
N LEU A 6 -7.21 0.22 -1.33
CA LEU A 6 -6.57 1.39 -0.74
C LEU A 6 -7.64 2.34 -0.17
N CYS A 7 -7.77 2.35 1.13
CA CYS A 7 -8.66 3.23 1.89
C CYS A 7 -7.93 4.53 2.24
N ASP A 8 -8.06 5.53 1.37
CA ASP A 8 -7.46 6.84 1.57
C ASP A 8 -8.48 7.80 2.22
N GLN A 9 -8.10 8.46 3.32
CA GLN A 9 -9.03 9.30 4.08
C GLN A 9 -9.53 10.50 3.27
N ASP A 10 -8.64 11.17 2.53
CA ASP A 10 -9.04 12.31 1.69
C ASP A 10 -10.05 11.87 0.61
N MET A 11 -9.91 10.65 0.11
CA MET A 11 -10.85 10.04 -0.83
C MET A 11 -12.22 9.76 -0.17
N LEU A 12 -12.23 9.25 1.06
CA LEU A 12 -13.47 9.03 1.82
C LEU A 12 -14.20 10.36 2.06
N ASP A 13 -13.49 11.35 2.57
CA ASP A 13 -14.03 12.67 2.90
C ASP A 13 -14.63 13.35 1.65
N LYS A 14 -13.90 13.29 0.53
CA LYS A 14 -14.37 13.86 -0.75
C LYS A 14 -15.65 13.21 -1.27
N ASN A 15 -15.86 11.94 -0.99
CA ASN A 15 -17.04 11.17 -1.46
C ASN A 15 -18.11 11.02 -0.37
N GLY A 16 -17.92 11.60 0.81
CA GLY A 16 -18.86 11.51 1.93
C GLY A 16 -19.06 10.09 2.45
N LEU A 17 -18.02 9.25 2.35
CA LEU A 17 -18.06 7.84 2.77
C LEU A 17 -17.43 7.68 4.16
N SER A 18 -18.07 6.86 4.96
CA SER A 18 -17.50 6.38 6.22
C SER A 18 -16.53 5.23 5.99
N ILE A 19 -15.71 4.96 7.02
CA ILE A 19 -14.82 3.78 7.02
C ILE A 19 -15.59 2.48 6.92
N ASP A 20 -16.76 2.38 7.56
CA ASP A 20 -17.59 1.18 7.56
C ASP A 20 -18.15 0.88 6.16
N GLU A 21 -18.62 1.91 5.46
CA GLU A 21 -19.07 1.78 4.06
C GLU A 21 -17.95 1.34 3.13
N PHE A 22 -16.73 1.86 3.31
CA PHE A 22 -15.58 1.42 2.52
C PHE A 22 -15.23 -0.04 2.79
N VAL A 23 -15.23 -0.46 4.06
CA VAL A 23 -14.97 -1.87 4.41
C VAL A 23 -16.01 -2.79 3.78
N ASP A 24 -17.27 -2.39 3.76
CA ASP A 24 -18.33 -3.16 3.10
C ASP A 24 -18.12 -3.26 1.57
N ILE A 25 -17.67 -2.18 0.93
CA ILE A 25 -17.27 -2.19 -0.49
C ILE A 25 -16.11 -3.17 -0.72
N ALA A 26 -15.06 -3.08 0.09
CA ALA A 26 -13.90 -3.96 -0.01
C ALA A 26 -14.26 -5.44 0.16
N LYS A 27 -15.13 -5.76 1.13
CA LYS A 27 -15.64 -7.12 1.37
C LYS A 27 -16.45 -7.64 0.18
N LYS A 28 -17.36 -6.84 -0.37
CA LYS A 28 -18.16 -7.20 -1.55
C LYS A 28 -17.31 -7.49 -2.78
N GLN A 29 -16.17 -6.83 -2.90
CA GLN A 29 -15.19 -7.04 -3.98
C GLN A 29 -14.18 -8.15 -3.66
N ASN A 30 -14.31 -8.86 -2.53
CA ASN A 30 -13.39 -9.89 -2.05
C ASN A 30 -11.94 -9.39 -1.94
N ALA A 31 -11.73 -8.19 -1.43
CA ALA A 31 -10.38 -7.69 -1.15
C ALA A 31 -9.69 -8.59 -0.11
N GLU A 32 -8.42 -8.93 -0.34
CA GLU A 32 -7.59 -9.68 0.62
C GLU A 32 -6.91 -8.74 1.61
N ILE A 33 -6.63 -7.51 1.18
CA ILE A 33 -5.93 -6.49 1.97
C ILE A 33 -6.73 -5.19 1.94
N ILE A 34 -6.83 -4.52 3.10
CA ILE A 34 -7.20 -3.11 3.19
C ILE A 34 -5.99 -2.35 3.73
N GLN A 35 -5.48 -1.36 2.98
CA GLN A 35 -4.53 -0.39 3.50
C GLN A 35 -5.27 0.89 3.89
N TYR A 36 -5.14 1.30 5.13
CA TYR A 36 -5.61 2.60 5.57
C TYR A 36 -4.52 3.65 5.45
N ARG A 37 -4.81 4.73 4.73
CA ARG A 37 -3.90 5.83 4.46
C ARG A 37 -4.55 7.15 4.87
N ASN A 38 -3.87 7.90 5.74
CA ASN A 38 -4.23 9.27 6.12
C ASN A 38 -2.95 10.08 6.33
N LYS A 39 -2.56 10.86 5.31
CA LYS A 39 -1.30 11.64 5.36
C LYS A 39 -1.32 12.80 6.34
N ASN A 40 -2.51 13.34 6.63
CA ASN A 40 -2.69 14.56 7.41
C ASN A 40 -3.36 14.29 8.77
N GLY A 41 -3.70 13.03 9.06
CA GLY A 41 -4.36 12.64 10.30
C GLY A 41 -3.41 12.55 11.48
N ASP A 42 -3.91 12.85 12.67
CA ASP A 42 -3.16 12.55 13.86
C ASP A 42 -3.17 11.03 14.17
N ILE A 43 -2.17 10.59 14.93
CA ILE A 43 -1.95 9.19 15.28
C ILE A 43 -3.16 8.57 16.01
N SER A 44 -3.85 9.34 16.85
CA SER A 44 -4.99 8.84 17.62
C SER A 44 -6.20 8.56 16.69
N PHE A 45 -6.41 9.40 15.69
CA PHE A 45 -7.44 9.20 14.68
C PHE A 45 -7.13 7.99 13.81
N ILE A 46 -5.89 7.88 13.30
CA ILE A 46 -5.45 6.72 12.49
C ILE A 46 -5.66 5.42 13.28
N LYS A 47 -5.25 5.37 14.54
CA LYS A 47 -5.49 4.23 15.44
C LYS A 47 -6.96 3.86 15.54
N GLN A 48 -7.85 4.83 15.72
CA GLN A 48 -9.30 4.60 15.81
C GLN A 48 -9.83 3.96 14.52
N GLN A 49 -9.38 4.44 13.35
CA GLN A 49 -9.79 3.88 12.06
C GLN A 49 -9.28 2.45 11.88
N LEU A 50 -8.03 2.16 12.24
CA LEU A 50 -7.49 0.79 12.19
C LEU A 50 -8.31 -0.18 13.07
N ILE A 51 -8.68 0.24 14.27
CA ILE A 51 -9.54 -0.55 15.18
C ILE A 51 -10.93 -0.75 14.56
N ALA A 52 -11.51 0.28 13.94
CA ALA A 52 -12.82 0.19 13.29
C ALA A 52 -12.79 -0.80 12.11
N ILE A 53 -11.76 -0.74 11.25
CA ILE A 53 -11.58 -1.71 10.16
C ILE A 53 -11.44 -3.12 10.75
N ARG A 54 -10.58 -3.31 11.75
CA ARG A 54 -10.25 -4.62 12.30
C ARG A 54 -11.45 -5.34 12.95
N ARG A 55 -12.40 -4.59 13.48
CA ARG A 55 -13.63 -5.15 14.09
C ARG A 55 -14.55 -5.85 13.10
N GLN A 56 -14.46 -5.53 11.83
CA GLN A 56 -15.42 -5.97 10.81
C GLN A 56 -14.77 -6.59 9.56
N TYR A 57 -13.42 -6.62 9.51
CA TYR A 57 -12.68 -7.16 8.37
C TYR A 57 -11.71 -8.24 8.83
N GLU A 58 -11.85 -9.44 8.24
CA GLU A 58 -11.03 -10.61 8.58
C GLU A 58 -9.75 -10.73 7.73
N GLY A 59 -9.66 -10.00 6.60
CA GLY A 59 -8.46 -9.95 5.76
C GLY A 59 -7.33 -9.16 6.40
N PHE A 60 -6.24 -8.98 5.68
CA PHE A 60 -5.09 -8.23 6.16
C PHE A 60 -5.36 -6.73 6.20
N VAL A 61 -4.98 -6.09 7.30
CA VAL A 61 -5.06 -4.63 7.49
C VAL A 61 -3.64 -4.08 7.53
N ILE A 62 -3.34 -3.13 6.64
CA ILE A 62 -2.03 -2.47 6.53
C ILE A 62 -2.21 -0.99 6.86
N VAL A 63 -1.33 -0.43 7.68
CA VAL A 63 -1.26 1.01 7.89
C VAL A 63 -0.23 1.64 6.96
N ASN A 64 -0.55 2.83 6.43
CA ASN A 64 0.40 3.59 5.61
C ASN A 64 1.27 4.49 6.50
N ASP A 65 2.60 4.39 6.39
CA ASP A 65 3.66 5.16 7.04
C ASP A 65 3.70 5.10 8.59
N ALA A 66 2.58 5.08 9.28
CA ALA A 66 2.49 5.12 10.75
C ALA A 66 2.87 3.76 11.40
N TYR A 67 4.15 3.37 11.27
CA TYR A 67 4.65 2.06 11.73
C TYR A 67 4.53 1.87 13.26
N GLU A 68 4.48 2.92 14.05
CA GLU A 68 4.21 2.89 15.48
C GLU A 68 2.84 2.31 15.85
N LEU A 69 1.92 2.26 14.88
CA LEU A 69 0.58 1.67 15.05
C LEU A 69 0.48 0.22 14.58
N VAL A 70 1.59 -0.43 14.23
CA VAL A 70 1.59 -1.80 13.68
C VAL A 70 0.97 -2.84 14.62
N GLU A 71 0.90 -2.59 15.92
CA GLU A 71 0.21 -3.47 16.88
C GLU A 71 -1.30 -3.57 16.66
N TYR A 72 -1.92 -2.57 16.00
CA TYR A 72 -3.36 -2.51 15.71
C TYR A 72 -3.74 -3.06 14.33
N CYS A 73 -2.75 -3.58 13.58
CA CYS A 73 -2.93 -4.09 12.22
C CYS A 73 -1.95 -5.25 11.91
N ASP A 74 -1.96 -5.74 10.68
CA ASP A 74 -1.14 -6.88 10.27
C ASP A 74 0.19 -6.45 9.66
N GLY A 75 0.37 -5.16 9.36
CA GLY A 75 1.61 -4.67 8.78
C GLY A 75 1.59 -3.20 8.44
N VAL A 76 2.67 -2.76 7.82
CA VAL A 76 2.88 -1.37 7.40
C VAL A 76 3.36 -1.31 5.96
N HIS A 77 2.93 -0.26 5.25
CA HIS A 77 3.48 0.13 3.95
C HIS A 77 4.13 1.51 4.07
N VAL A 78 5.38 1.63 3.63
CA VAL A 78 6.15 2.88 3.77
C VAL A 78 6.57 3.42 2.40
N GLY A 79 6.32 4.72 2.19
CA GLY A 79 6.78 5.42 0.99
C GLY A 79 8.28 5.70 1.01
N GLN A 80 8.89 5.93 -0.17
CA GLN A 80 10.33 6.23 -0.27
C GLN A 80 10.73 7.46 0.54
N GLU A 81 9.93 8.53 0.50
CA GLU A 81 10.18 9.75 1.27
C GLU A 81 10.15 9.51 2.78
N ASP A 82 9.28 8.61 3.23
CA ASP A 82 9.12 8.29 4.65
C ASP A 82 10.22 7.34 5.13
N LEU A 83 10.71 6.43 4.27
CA LEU A 83 11.93 5.67 4.53
C LEU A 83 13.15 6.58 4.74
N LEU A 84 13.33 7.60 3.89
CA LEU A 84 14.45 8.54 3.99
C LEU A 84 14.39 9.44 5.23
N LYS A 85 13.24 9.58 5.89
CA LYS A 85 13.13 10.26 7.20
C LYS A 85 13.65 9.39 8.34
N ILE A 86 13.66 8.06 8.18
CA ILE A 86 14.17 7.11 9.18
C ILE A 86 15.70 7.03 9.09
N ASP A 87 16.24 6.82 7.88
CA ASP A 87 17.67 6.86 7.60
C ASP A 87 17.90 7.26 6.13
N SER A 88 18.95 8.01 5.83
CA SER A 88 19.31 8.38 4.45
C SER A 88 19.70 7.19 3.58
N ASP A 89 20.06 6.06 4.18
CA ASP A 89 20.32 4.79 3.53
C ASP A 89 19.03 3.92 3.63
N PRO A 90 18.32 3.64 2.53
CA PRO A 90 17.08 2.91 2.56
C PRO A 90 17.23 1.47 3.10
N TYR A 91 18.39 0.85 2.96
CA TYR A 91 18.66 -0.47 3.55
C TYR A 91 18.67 -0.41 5.08
N LYS A 92 19.31 0.63 5.64
CA LYS A 92 19.30 0.86 7.08
C LYS A 92 17.92 1.23 7.59
N ALA A 93 17.20 2.06 6.85
CA ALA A 93 15.81 2.41 7.18
C ALA A 93 14.94 1.17 7.32
N VAL A 94 15.00 0.24 6.35
CA VAL A 94 14.26 -1.03 6.41
C VAL A 94 14.73 -1.90 7.59
N ALA A 95 16.03 -1.98 7.87
CA ALA A 95 16.54 -2.74 9.02
C ALA A 95 16.05 -2.15 10.36
N ILE A 96 16.00 -0.83 10.48
CA ILE A 96 15.43 -0.13 11.64
C ILE A 96 13.94 -0.45 11.77
N LEU A 97 13.17 -0.35 10.69
CA LEU A 97 11.76 -0.71 10.69
C LEU A 97 11.54 -2.16 11.16
N ARG A 98 12.31 -3.12 10.63
CA ARG A 98 12.23 -4.52 11.04
C ARG A 98 12.54 -4.74 12.52
N SER A 99 13.42 -3.94 13.10
CA SER A 99 13.69 -4.01 14.54
C SER A 99 12.51 -3.56 15.41
N VAL A 100 11.63 -2.71 14.87
CA VAL A 100 10.44 -2.19 15.55
C VAL A 100 9.20 -3.03 15.26
N ILE A 101 8.98 -3.35 13.99
CA ILE A 101 7.83 -4.15 13.53
C ILE A 101 8.22 -5.62 13.49
N LYS A 102 7.91 -6.40 14.43
CA LYS A 102 8.24 -7.83 14.57
C LYS A 102 8.19 -8.62 13.24
N GLU A 103 8.90 -9.75 13.18
CA GLU A 103 9.01 -10.60 11.97
C GLU A 103 7.68 -11.15 11.45
N ASP A 104 6.68 -11.33 12.31
CA ASP A 104 5.34 -11.79 11.97
C ASP A 104 4.47 -10.72 11.28
N LYS A 105 4.92 -9.47 11.23
CA LYS A 105 4.22 -8.35 10.61
C LYS A 105 4.66 -8.14 9.15
N ILE A 106 3.70 -7.74 8.32
CA ILE A 106 3.92 -7.45 6.91
C ILE A 106 4.61 -6.09 6.76
N LEU A 107 5.71 -6.03 6.01
CA LEU A 107 6.36 -4.79 5.60
C LEU A 107 6.35 -4.68 4.08
N GLY A 108 5.75 -3.61 3.57
CA GLY A 108 5.80 -3.23 2.17
C GLY A 108 6.45 -1.87 1.99
N ILE A 109 7.09 -1.66 0.84
CA ILE A 109 7.64 -0.35 0.45
C ILE A 109 7.19 0.05 -0.95
N SER A 110 7.13 1.36 -1.21
CA SER A 110 6.86 1.88 -2.55
C SER A 110 8.09 1.77 -3.45
N THR A 111 7.87 1.46 -4.74
CA THR A 111 8.90 1.51 -5.80
C THR A 111 8.31 2.14 -7.05
N HIS A 112 9.13 2.87 -7.84
CA HIS A 112 8.68 3.68 -8.98
C HIS A 112 9.42 3.38 -10.28
N ASN A 113 10.47 2.58 -10.24
CA ASN A 113 11.30 2.23 -11.39
C ASN A 113 12.02 0.89 -11.15
N GLU A 114 12.75 0.42 -12.18
CA GLU A 114 13.47 -0.84 -12.14
C GLU A 114 14.61 -0.86 -11.10
N GLU A 115 15.32 0.27 -10.93
CA GLU A 115 16.44 0.38 -9.99
C GLU A 115 15.95 0.18 -8.55
N GLU A 116 14.86 0.86 -8.17
CA GLU A 116 14.25 0.71 -6.85
C GLU A 116 13.75 -0.73 -6.60
N VAL A 117 13.24 -1.42 -7.63
CA VAL A 117 12.83 -2.84 -7.52
C VAL A 117 14.04 -3.74 -7.28
N LEU A 118 15.15 -3.52 -8.00
CA LEU A 118 16.39 -4.30 -7.83
C LEU A 118 17.03 -4.05 -6.45
N ASP A 119 16.96 -2.83 -5.95
CA ASP A 119 17.40 -2.50 -4.61
C ASP A 119 16.52 -3.15 -3.54
N ALA A 120 15.20 -3.08 -3.69
CA ALA A 120 14.25 -3.75 -2.80
C ALA A 120 14.49 -5.26 -2.69
N ASN A 121 15.00 -5.93 -3.74
CA ASN A 121 15.33 -7.35 -3.73
C ASN A 121 16.40 -7.76 -2.70
N ARG A 122 17.10 -6.80 -2.11
CA ARG A 122 18.13 -7.01 -1.08
C ARG A 122 17.67 -6.61 0.32
N MET A 123 16.41 -6.18 0.44
CA MET A 123 15.81 -5.70 1.70
C MET A 123 14.92 -6.79 2.32
N ASP A 124 14.80 -6.77 3.65
CA ASP A 124 13.90 -7.67 4.38
C ASP A 124 12.48 -7.11 4.41
N ILE A 125 11.77 -7.31 3.31
CA ILE A 125 10.39 -6.87 3.11
C ILE A 125 9.53 -8.02 2.57
N ASN A 126 8.21 -7.88 2.64
CA ASN A 126 7.27 -8.89 2.16
C ASN A 126 6.77 -8.59 0.74
N TYR A 127 6.60 -7.32 0.39
CA TYR A 127 6.12 -6.93 -0.92
C TYR A 127 6.58 -5.52 -1.30
N ILE A 128 6.50 -5.23 -2.58
CA ILE A 128 6.68 -3.88 -3.12
C ILE A 128 5.36 -3.35 -3.69
N GLY A 129 5.11 -2.05 -3.49
CA GLY A 129 4.11 -1.32 -4.25
C GLY A 129 4.79 -0.72 -5.48
N LEU A 130 4.42 -1.16 -6.68
CA LEU A 130 5.03 -0.71 -7.94
C LEU A 130 4.06 0.18 -8.73
N GLY A 131 4.44 1.40 -9.01
CA GLY A 131 3.61 2.36 -9.76
C GLY A 131 4.28 3.72 -9.98
N ALA A 132 3.61 4.66 -10.65
CA ALA A 132 2.22 4.53 -11.05
C ALA A 132 2.07 3.83 -12.41
N TYR A 133 1.03 2.99 -12.55
CA TYR A 133 0.72 2.34 -13.81
C TYR A 133 0.16 3.34 -14.83
N ARG A 134 -0.83 4.16 -14.41
CA ARG A 134 -1.48 5.23 -15.21
C ARG A 134 -1.61 6.51 -14.37
N GLU A 135 -2.10 7.57 -14.97
CA GLU A 135 -2.55 8.76 -14.22
C GLU A 135 -3.58 8.40 -13.15
N THR A 136 -3.48 9.04 -12.00
CA THR A 136 -4.38 8.81 -10.86
C THR A 136 -4.69 10.12 -10.15
N SER A 137 -5.92 10.25 -9.68
CA SER A 137 -6.36 11.42 -8.90
C SER A 137 -5.94 11.37 -7.42
N THR A 138 -5.45 10.22 -6.94
CA THR A 138 -5.14 10.00 -5.53
C THR A 138 -3.75 10.50 -5.14
N LYS A 139 -2.79 10.56 -6.08
CA LYS A 139 -1.42 11.03 -5.87
C LYS A 139 -1.04 11.96 -7.02
N THR A 140 -0.82 13.23 -6.73
CA THR A 140 -0.53 14.28 -7.74
C THR A 140 0.95 14.39 -8.11
N ASP A 141 1.87 13.84 -7.30
CA ASP A 141 3.32 13.96 -7.45
C ASP A 141 3.93 12.77 -8.23
N ILE A 142 3.26 12.32 -9.29
CA ILE A 142 3.74 11.20 -10.11
C ILE A 142 4.79 11.72 -11.09
N GLN A 143 6.05 11.40 -10.83
CA GLN A 143 7.17 11.78 -11.70
C GLN A 143 7.27 10.92 -12.96
N THR A 144 6.81 9.66 -12.92
CA THR A 144 6.94 8.73 -14.05
C THR A 144 5.79 7.72 -14.05
N MET A 145 5.11 7.59 -15.18
CA MET A 145 4.14 6.51 -15.39
C MET A 145 4.85 5.34 -16.06
N LEU A 146 4.64 4.15 -15.52
CA LEU A 146 5.28 2.92 -16.00
C LEU A 146 4.56 2.33 -17.23
N GLY A 147 3.23 2.51 -17.33
CA GLY A 147 2.44 1.97 -18.43
C GLY A 147 2.71 0.48 -18.65
N ASP A 148 2.84 0.08 -19.91
CA ASP A 148 3.09 -1.31 -20.32
C ASP A 148 4.43 -1.88 -19.81
N ASN A 149 5.36 -1.03 -19.33
CA ASN A 149 6.62 -1.48 -18.74
C ASN A 149 6.44 -2.01 -17.31
N LEU A 150 5.31 -1.72 -16.63
CA LEU A 150 5.10 -2.12 -15.24
C LEU A 150 5.28 -3.62 -15.06
N ASP A 151 4.65 -4.45 -15.88
CA ASP A 151 4.69 -5.90 -15.74
C ASP A 151 6.10 -6.48 -16.00
N LYS A 152 6.83 -5.89 -16.98
CA LYS A 152 8.23 -6.22 -17.23
C LYS A 152 9.14 -5.86 -16.06
N ILE A 153 8.92 -4.73 -15.41
CA ILE A 153 9.68 -4.33 -14.20
C ILE A 153 9.29 -5.23 -13.03
N ALA A 154 8.00 -5.55 -12.87
CA ALA A 154 7.48 -6.47 -11.86
C ALA A 154 8.17 -7.84 -11.92
N SER A 155 8.44 -8.37 -13.13
CA SER A 155 9.12 -9.67 -13.31
C SER A 155 10.53 -9.74 -12.71
N LYS A 156 11.14 -8.61 -12.38
CA LYS A 156 12.47 -8.53 -11.74
C LYS A 156 12.43 -8.56 -10.22
N SER A 157 11.24 -8.45 -9.64
CA SER A 157 11.07 -8.49 -8.18
C SER A 157 11.20 -9.92 -7.65
N LYS A 158 11.90 -10.08 -6.54
CA LYS A 158 11.93 -11.29 -5.72
C LYS A 158 10.81 -11.32 -4.67
N HIS A 159 10.14 -10.19 -4.46
CA HIS A 159 9.04 -10.02 -3.53
C HIS A 159 7.70 -10.05 -4.27
N LEU A 160 6.60 -10.20 -3.53
CA LEU A 160 5.26 -10.02 -4.07
C LEU A 160 5.12 -8.59 -4.61
N VAL A 161 4.43 -8.42 -5.73
CA VAL A 161 4.24 -7.12 -6.38
C VAL A 161 2.78 -6.69 -6.27
N ALA A 162 2.57 -5.49 -5.75
CA ALA A 162 1.29 -4.80 -5.69
C ALA A 162 1.31 -3.63 -6.67
N ALA A 163 0.68 -3.79 -7.84
CA ALA A 163 0.60 -2.73 -8.85
C ALA A 163 -0.36 -1.63 -8.41
N ILE A 164 0.07 -0.38 -8.48
CA ILE A 164 -0.68 0.79 -8.02
C ILE A 164 -0.67 1.93 -9.04
N GLY A 165 -1.60 2.88 -8.86
CA GLY A 165 -1.71 4.09 -9.69
C GLY A 165 -2.51 3.83 -10.96
N GLY A 166 -3.82 4.09 -10.91
CA GLY A 166 -4.72 3.92 -12.04
C GLY A 166 -4.98 2.47 -12.47
N VAL A 167 -4.65 1.50 -11.61
CA VAL A 167 -4.96 0.08 -11.82
C VAL A 167 -6.46 -0.13 -11.67
N ARG A 168 -7.04 -1.01 -12.51
CA ARG A 168 -8.46 -1.35 -12.57
C ARG A 168 -8.68 -2.85 -12.34
N LEU A 169 -9.90 -3.23 -12.04
CA LEU A 169 -10.29 -4.64 -11.81
C LEU A 169 -10.12 -5.52 -13.05
N ASP A 170 -10.22 -4.94 -14.25
CA ASP A 170 -10.11 -5.65 -15.52
C ASP A 170 -8.69 -5.68 -16.11
N ASP A 171 -7.73 -4.98 -15.50
CA ASP A 171 -6.32 -5.07 -15.91
C ASP A 171 -5.78 -6.50 -15.76
N ARG A 172 -4.80 -6.85 -16.58
CA ARG A 172 -4.16 -8.17 -16.58
C ARG A 172 -2.65 -8.01 -16.59
N PHE A 173 -2.00 -8.67 -15.64
CA PHE A 173 -0.55 -8.72 -15.49
C PHE A 173 -0.13 -10.18 -15.25
N GLU A 174 1.05 -10.54 -15.69
CA GLU A 174 1.62 -11.88 -15.49
C GLU A 174 2.47 -11.94 -14.22
N ASN A 175 3.10 -10.81 -13.83
CA ASN A 175 4.09 -10.74 -12.76
C ASN A 175 3.61 -9.94 -11.54
N VAL A 176 2.33 -9.56 -11.48
CA VAL A 176 1.73 -8.81 -10.37
C VAL A 176 0.84 -9.72 -9.53
N THR A 177 1.01 -9.65 -8.22
CA THR A 177 0.22 -10.43 -7.26
C THR A 177 -1.08 -9.71 -6.89
N TYR A 178 -0.98 -8.41 -6.59
CA TYR A 178 -2.09 -7.59 -6.10
C TYR A 178 -2.36 -6.39 -7.00
N HIS A 179 -3.62 -6.14 -7.26
CA HIS A 179 -4.10 -4.89 -7.85
C HIS A 179 -4.50 -3.95 -6.73
N VAL A 180 -3.77 -2.84 -6.55
CA VAL A 180 -4.08 -1.81 -5.55
C VAL A 180 -5.04 -0.80 -6.16
N ILE A 181 -6.26 -0.78 -5.64
CA ILE A 181 -7.33 0.07 -6.17
C ILE A 181 -7.92 0.89 -5.01
N GLY A 182 -7.98 2.20 -5.18
CA GLY A 182 -8.61 3.14 -4.25
C GLY A 182 -9.95 3.63 -4.81
N SER A 183 -9.97 4.84 -5.40
CA SER A 183 -11.19 5.47 -5.94
C SER A 183 -11.91 4.64 -7.00
N GLY A 184 -11.21 3.77 -7.70
CA GLY A 184 -11.81 2.85 -8.67
C GLY A 184 -12.69 1.74 -8.07
N LEU A 185 -12.76 1.61 -6.73
CA LEU A 185 -13.68 0.71 -6.03
C LEU A 185 -15.00 1.39 -5.68
N LEU A 186 -15.03 2.72 -5.67
CA LEU A 186 -16.20 3.49 -5.29
C LEU A 186 -17.26 3.47 -6.39
N PRO A 187 -18.55 3.51 -6.03
CA PRO A 187 -19.65 3.54 -6.96
C PRO A 187 -19.71 4.80 -7.81
#